data_813dec1f7ebffb1ec3aecc64152cf3c1
#
_entry.id   813dec1f7ebffb1ec3aecc64152cf3c1
#
_cell.length_a   1.000
_cell.length_b   1.000
_cell.length_c   1.000
_cell.angle_alpha   90.00
_cell.angle_beta   90.00
_cell.angle_gamma   90.00
#
_symmetry.space_group_name_H-M   'P 1'
#
loop_
_entity.id
_entity.type
_entity.pdbx_description
1 polymer ?
#
loop_
_entity_poly.entity_id
_entity_poly.type
_entity_poly.pdbx_seq_one_letter_code
_entity_poly.pdbx_strand_id
1 'polypeptide(L)'
;MKRFIDLVRVAVAGLTARKVRTLLILLGPILGVGAIVAAIGINESSKGYLKAQLQDLGTDLIVANAQDSLGGFGQTPRIPEDATERVSRLPDVTSVTGTYQISNVVTLPFDAAEDYYKAFPVPIIATGLNLPETMEVPMVSGRFINKFDYEQSARVAVIGRDLADEYGYLRGEQRTISLNGIDYGVVGVLDWVLLEPSMDSAVFIAFSTAEKDWEIGNQDPTRLYVRAPTNTQLVAEEIPTVVSLGGPDGARTSVPTDLLNAESQVDESLNTLTQLMGGLALIVGGVGIANVMSISVIQRSSEIGIRRALGHTRTTIAMQFLFEALVVGVLGGIFGALAGAGV
;
A
#
# COMPACT_ATOMS: atom_id res chain seq x y z
N MET A 1 -46.67 15.52 -18.41
CA MET A 1 -45.58 16.50 -18.40
C MET A 1 -45.96 17.88 -17.90
N LYS A 2 -47.00 18.54 -18.44
CA LYS A 2 -47.41 19.88 -18.00
C LYS A 2 -47.76 19.97 -16.49
N ARG A 3 -48.50 19.01 -15.94
CA ARG A 3 -48.86 18.97 -14.50
C ARG A 3 -47.65 18.85 -13.57
N PHE A 4 -46.58 18.19 -14.02
CA PHE A 4 -45.31 18.06 -13.24
C PHE A 4 -44.56 19.41 -13.20
N ILE A 5 -44.45 20.09 -14.32
CA ILE A 5 -43.81 21.41 -14.43
C ILE A 5 -44.56 22.45 -13.59
N ASP A 6 -45.89 22.41 -13.57
CA ASP A 6 -46.70 23.31 -12.76
C ASP A 6 -46.53 23.04 -11.25
N LEU A 7 -46.41 21.77 -10.82
CA LEU A 7 -46.12 21.39 -9.44
C LEU A 7 -44.73 21.89 -8.99
N VAL A 8 -43.71 21.73 -9.82
CA VAL A 8 -42.37 22.22 -9.55
C VAL A 8 -42.37 23.76 -9.44
N ARG A 9 -43.07 24.46 -10.35
CA ARG A 9 -43.16 25.92 -10.35
C ARG A 9 -43.85 26.44 -9.08
N VAL A 10 -44.91 25.79 -8.62
CA VAL A 10 -45.61 26.13 -7.37
C VAL A 10 -44.75 25.85 -6.16
N ALA A 11 -44.01 24.74 -6.13
CA ALA A 11 -43.09 24.41 -5.05
C ALA A 11 -41.94 25.42 -4.94
N VAL A 12 -41.31 25.80 -6.06
CA VAL A 12 -40.26 26.82 -6.10
C VAL A 12 -40.77 28.20 -5.68
N ALA A 13 -41.96 28.61 -6.13
CA ALA A 13 -42.59 29.87 -5.72
C ALA A 13 -42.90 29.90 -4.21
N GLY A 14 -43.30 28.76 -3.62
CA GLY A 14 -43.48 28.64 -2.18
C GLY A 14 -42.17 28.80 -1.37
N LEU A 15 -41.07 28.31 -1.90
CA LEU A 15 -39.75 28.40 -1.27
C LEU A 15 -39.19 29.85 -1.30
N THR A 16 -39.43 30.60 -2.36
CA THR A 16 -38.93 31.97 -2.52
C THR A 16 -39.71 33.00 -1.71
N ALA A 17 -40.96 32.72 -1.35
CA ALA A 17 -41.84 33.64 -0.62
C ALA A 17 -41.43 33.90 0.85
N ARG A 18 -40.69 32.97 1.49
CA ARG A 18 -40.24 33.09 2.90
C ARG A 18 -38.82 32.59 3.08
N LYS A 19 -37.86 33.41 2.65
CA LYS A 19 -36.42 33.10 2.57
C LYS A 19 -35.79 32.51 3.86
N VAL A 20 -36.10 33.11 5.02
CA VAL A 20 -35.58 32.67 6.32
C VAL A 20 -36.02 31.25 6.68
N ARG A 21 -37.33 30.95 6.41
CA ARG A 21 -37.87 29.60 6.65
C ARG A 21 -37.20 28.57 5.73
N THR A 22 -37.08 28.89 4.45
CA THR A 22 -36.48 28.02 3.46
C THR A 22 -35.05 27.72 3.81
N LEU A 23 -34.27 28.72 4.28
CA LEU A 23 -32.90 28.53 4.74
C LEU A 23 -32.83 27.58 5.95
N LEU A 24 -33.71 27.75 6.94
CA LEU A 24 -33.76 26.86 8.11
C LEU A 24 -34.16 25.41 7.74
N ILE A 25 -35.05 25.26 6.76
CA ILE A 25 -35.43 23.94 6.25
C ILE A 25 -34.27 23.24 5.53
N LEU A 26 -33.50 24.00 4.74
CA LEU A 26 -32.37 23.48 3.98
C LEU A 26 -31.18 23.13 4.88
N LEU A 27 -31.00 23.73 6.06
CA LEU A 27 -29.89 23.45 6.96
C LEU A 27 -29.80 21.98 7.34
N GLY A 28 -30.89 21.29 7.62
CA GLY A 28 -30.89 19.88 7.97
C GLY A 28 -30.26 18.98 6.88
N PRO A 29 -30.82 18.99 5.66
CA PRO A 29 -30.26 18.24 4.54
C PRO A 29 -28.85 18.68 4.13
N ILE A 30 -28.55 19.99 4.17
CA ILE A 30 -27.20 20.50 3.85
C ILE A 30 -26.16 19.95 4.83
N LEU A 31 -26.42 20.04 6.12
CA LEU A 31 -25.51 19.51 7.15
C LEU A 31 -25.42 17.98 7.08
N GLY A 32 -26.56 17.29 6.86
CA GLY A 32 -26.57 15.85 6.75
C GLY A 32 -25.73 15.32 5.57
N VAL A 33 -26.02 15.80 4.36
CA VAL A 33 -25.30 15.37 3.16
C VAL A 33 -23.86 15.90 3.15
N GLY A 34 -23.64 17.15 3.61
CA GLY A 34 -22.31 17.73 3.72
C GLY A 34 -21.41 16.96 4.64
N ALA A 35 -21.91 16.52 5.80
CA ALA A 35 -21.15 15.68 6.73
C ALA A 35 -20.79 14.33 6.13
N ILE A 36 -21.68 13.71 5.35
CA ILE A 36 -21.38 12.44 4.65
C ILE A 36 -20.27 12.63 3.63
N VAL A 37 -20.38 13.65 2.77
CA VAL A 37 -19.40 13.91 1.71
C VAL A 37 -18.04 14.26 2.31
N ALA A 38 -18.00 15.12 3.34
CA ALA A 38 -16.77 15.43 4.04
C ALA A 38 -16.13 14.19 4.71
N ALA A 39 -16.95 13.35 5.36
CA ALA A 39 -16.47 12.11 5.98
C ALA A 39 -15.87 11.14 4.94
N ILE A 40 -16.49 11.00 3.76
CA ILE A 40 -15.94 10.20 2.66
C ILE A 40 -14.61 10.79 2.17
N GLY A 41 -14.52 12.11 1.98
CA GLY A 41 -13.31 12.80 1.53
C GLY A 41 -12.14 12.62 2.52
N ILE A 42 -12.39 12.80 3.80
CA ILE A 42 -11.40 12.59 4.87
C ILE A 42 -10.96 11.12 4.92
N ASN A 43 -11.91 10.18 4.78
CA ASN A 43 -11.62 8.76 4.80
C ASN A 43 -10.72 8.35 3.63
N GLU A 44 -11.03 8.77 2.40
CA GLU A 44 -10.18 8.47 1.23
C GLU A 44 -8.79 9.11 1.33
N SER A 45 -8.70 10.32 1.87
CA SER A 45 -7.39 10.97 2.13
C SER A 45 -6.59 10.20 3.19
N SER A 46 -7.24 9.74 4.26
CA SER A 46 -6.60 8.97 5.33
C SER A 46 -6.12 7.60 4.83
N LYS A 47 -6.89 6.94 3.98
CA LYS A 47 -6.49 5.67 3.35
C LYS A 47 -5.25 5.85 2.48
N GLY A 48 -5.21 6.90 1.64
CA GLY A 48 -4.05 7.20 0.81
C GLY A 48 -2.78 7.42 1.63
N TYR A 49 -2.90 8.16 2.73
CA TYR A 49 -1.77 8.42 3.64
C TYR A 49 -1.29 7.14 4.36
N LEU A 50 -2.22 6.34 4.90
CA LEU A 50 -1.89 5.06 5.55
C LEU A 50 -1.26 4.08 4.57
N LYS A 51 -1.79 3.98 3.35
CA LYS A 51 -1.24 3.12 2.31
C LYS A 51 0.20 3.51 1.95
N ALA A 52 0.49 4.80 1.81
CA ALA A 52 1.84 5.28 1.58
C ALA A 52 2.78 4.92 2.74
N GLN A 53 2.36 5.12 3.99
CA GLN A 53 3.16 4.72 5.17
C GLN A 53 3.40 3.20 5.25
N LEU A 54 2.40 2.39 4.90
CA LEU A 54 2.54 0.93 4.90
C LEU A 54 3.44 0.45 3.77
N GLN A 55 3.40 1.10 2.60
CA GLN A 55 4.33 0.82 1.50
C GLN A 55 5.78 1.10 1.90
N ASP A 56 6.03 2.20 2.63
CA ASP A 56 7.35 2.51 3.18
C ASP A 56 7.85 1.42 4.17
N LEU A 57 6.92 0.65 4.76
CA LEU A 57 7.24 -0.52 5.59
C LEU A 57 7.42 -1.82 4.77
N GLY A 58 7.36 -1.76 3.43
CA GLY A 58 7.63 -2.86 2.52
C GLY A 58 6.51 -3.89 2.39
N THR A 59 5.26 -3.48 2.54
CA THR A 59 4.09 -4.35 2.30
C THR A 59 4.00 -4.87 0.87
N ASP A 60 4.72 -4.27 -0.05
CA ASP A 60 4.80 -4.59 -1.47
C ASP A 60 5.97 -5.49 -1.84
N LEU A 61 6.78 -5.91 -0.84
CA LEU A 61 7.89 -6.85 -1.02
C LEU A 61 7.41 -8.31 -0.85
N ILE A 62 7.64 -9.11 -1.88
CA ILE A 62 7.40 -10.55 -1.87
C ILE A 62 8.75 -11.26 -1.77
N VAL A 63 8.85 -12.22 -0.87
CA VAL A 63 10.02 -13.09 -0.74
C VAL A 63 9.65 -14.47 -1.23
N ALA A 64 10.32 -14.96 -2.28
CA ALA A 64 10.14 -16.31 -2.79
C ALA A 64 11.39 -17.14 -2.48
N ASN A 65 11.21 -18.20 -1.69
CA ASN A 65 12.26 -19.14 -1.33
C ASN A 65 12.16 -20.39 -2.19
N ALA A 66 13.29 -20.91 -2.65
CA ALA A 66 13.35 -22.17 -3.35
C ALA A 66 12.80 -23.31 -2.49
N GLN A 67 12.04 -24.23 -3.07
CA GLN A 67 11.55 -25.44 -2.39
C GLN A 67 12.38 -26.68 -2.75
N ASP A 68 12.29 -27.69 -1.90
CA ASP A 68 13.00 -28.97 -2.07
C ASP A 68 12.71 -29.67 -3.41
N SER A 69 11.59 -29.37 -4.04
CA SER A 69 11.24 -29.84 -5.38
C SER A 69 12.19 -29.39 -6.49
N LEU A 70 12.89 -28.28 -6.28
CA LEU A 70 13.89 -27.73 -7.20
C LEU A 70 15.31 -28.24 -6.93
N GLY A 71 15.52 -28.96 -5.81
CA GLY A 71 16.79 -29.56 -5.43
C GLY A 71 16.79 -31.09 -5.72
N GLY A 72 17.94 -31.62 -6.15
CA GLY A 72 18.18 -33.06 -6.13
C GLY A 72 18.43 -33.57 -4.71
N PHE A 73 18.42 -34.87 -4.48
CA PHE A 73 18.70 -35.47 -3.18
C PHE A 73 20.03 -34.95 -2.61
N GLY A 74 19.95 -34.22 -1.49
CA GLY A 74 21.12 -33.69 -0.79
C GLY A 74 21.71 -32.39 -1.39
N GLN A 75 21.02 -31.75 -2.35
CA GLN A 75 21.41 -30.44 -2.88
C GLN A 75 20.55 -29.34 -2.30
N THR A 76 21.14 -28.17 -2.09
CA THR A 76 20.38 -26.96 -1.71
C THR A 76 19.41 -26.60 -2.84
N PRO A 77 18.10 -26.45 -2.56
CA PRO A 77 17.15 -26.02 -3.56
C PRO A 77 17.55 -24.68 -4.17
N ARG A 78 17.43 -24.55 -5.48
CA ARG A 78 17.77 -23.30 -6.20
C ARG A 78 16.69 -22.96 -7.20
N ILE A 79 16.50 -21.67 -7.38
CA ILE A 79 15.60 -21.11 -8.38
C ILE A 79 16.41 -20.96 -9.67
N PRO A 80 15.92 -21.43 -10.83
CA PRO A 80 16.62 -21.24 -12.10
C PRO A 80 16.96 -19.77 -12.38
N GLU A 81 18.14 -19.49 -12.89
CA GLU A 81 18.63 -18.12 -13.18
C GLU A 81 17.63 -17.34 -14.04
N ASP A 82 17.07 -17.98 -15.08
CA ASP A 82 16.09 -17.38 -15.98
C ASP A 82 14.74 -17.07 -15.32
N ALA A 83 14.46 -17.63 -14.13
CA ALA A 83 13.25 -17.33 -13.38
C ALA A 83 13.20 -15.86 -12.92
N THR A 84 14.35 -15.26 -12.60
CA THR A 84 14.44 -13.84 -12.25
C THR A 84 13.91 -12.97 -13.40
N GLU A 85 14.31 -13.27 -14.64
CA GLU A 85 13.82 -12.56 -15.83
C GLU A 85 12.33 -12.86 -16.10
N ARG A 86 11.88 -14.10 -15.91
CA ARG A 86 10.46 -14.45 -16.07
C ARG A 86 9.58 -13.72 -15.08
N VAL A 87 9.97 -13.67 -13.81
CA VAL A 87 9.24 -12.96 -12.77
C VAL A 87 9.21 -11.45 -13.02
N SER A 88 10.31 -10.87 -13.52
CA SER A 88 10.34 -9.43 -13.85
C SER A 88 9.38 -9.01 -14.96
N ARG A 89 8.88 -9.97 -15.76
CA ARG A 89 7.89 -9.74 -16.83
C ARG A 89 6.44 -9.83 -16.36
N LEU A 90 6.20 -10.21 -15.11
CA LEU A 90 4.84 -10.23 -14.57
C LEU A 90 4.28 -8.81 -14.49
N PRO A 91 2.98 -8.64 -14.77
CA PRO A 91 2.31 -7.36 -14.52
C PRO A 91 2.50 -6.94 -13.06
N ASP A 92 2.56 -5.65 -12.82
CA ASP A 92 2.68 -5.05 -11.48
C ASP A 92 4.03 -5.30 -10.76
N VAL A 93 4.96 -6.05 -11.33
CA VAL A 93 6.32 -6.20 -10.82
C VAL A 93 7.19 -5.04 -11.30
N THR A 94 7.79 -4.31 -10.34
CA THR A 94 8.64 -3.15 -10.61
C THR A 94 10.13 -3.48 -10.57
N SER A 95 10.55 -4.35 -9.64
CA SER A 95 11.94 -4.78 -9.52
C SER A 95 12.03 -6.20 -8.96
N VAL A 96 13.05 -6.94 -9.38
CA VAL A 96 13.33 -8.31 -8.91
C VAL A 96 14.82 -8.46 -8.72
N THR A 97 15.21 -9.12 -7.63
CA THR A 97 16.59 -9.53 -7.42
C THR A 97 16.66 -10.93 -6.83
N GLY A 98 17.64 -11.70 -7.28
CA GLY A 98 17.97 -12.99 -6.70
C GLY A 98 19.09 -12.88 -5.68
N THR A 99 19.08 -13.77 -4.68
CA THR A 99 20.17 -13.90 -3.70
C THR A 99 20.50 -15.36 -3.44
N TYR A 100 21.77 -15.60 -3.14
CA TYR A 100 22.27 -16.89 -2.67
C TYR A 100 23.17 -16.66 -1.47
N GLN A 101 22.85 -17.28 -0.34
CA GLN A 101 23.63 -17.16 0.88
C GLN A 101 24.73 -18.22 0.93
N ILE A 102 25.98 -17.79 1.00
CA ILE A 102 27.15 -18.64 1.20
C ILE A 102 27.36 -18.77 2.71
N SER A 103 27.25 -20.00 3.21
CA SER A 103 27.37 -20.31 4.65
C SER A 103 28.81 -20.64 5.03
N ASN A 104 29.13 -20.55 6.32
CA ASN A 104 30.39 -20.95 6.92
C ASN A 104 31.63 -20.15 6.46
N VAL A 105 31.47 -18.87 6.23
CA VAL A 105 32.59 -18.01 5.88
C VAL A 105 33.08 -17.23 7.10
N VAL A 106 34.39 -17.28 7.34
CA VAL A 106 35.06 -16.46 8.35
C VAL A 106 35.50 -15.16 7.70
N THR A 107 35.02 -14.04 8.24
CA THR A 107 35.43 -12.70 7.78
C THR A 107 36.43 -12.08 8.74
N LEU A 108 37.41 -11.39 8.19
CA LEU A 108 38.39 -10.63 8.95
C LEU A 108 38.46 -9.21 8.36
N PRO A 109 38.44 -8.14 9.17
CA PRO A 109 38.88 -6.84 8.70
C PRO A 109 40.34 -6.93 8.26
N PHE A 110 40.73 -6.16 7.25
CA PHE A 110 42.05 -6.29 6.59
C PHE A 110 43.26 -6.17 7.55
N ASP A 111 43.14 -5.38 8.61
CA ASP A 111 44.19 -5.12 9.58
C ASP A 111 44.21 -6.10 10.77
N ALA A 112 43.32 -7.07 10.79
CA ALA A 112 43.19 -8.02 11.91
C ALA A 112 44.20 -9.20 11.83
N ALA A 113 45.32 -9.06 11.14
CA ALA A 113 46.34 -10.09 11.10
C ALA A 113 46.90 -10.46 12.50
N GLU A 114 46.66 -9.64 13.53
CA GLU A 114 47.04 -9.92 14.93
C GLU A 114 45.83 -10.33 15.82
N ASP A 115 44.56 -10.08 15.43
CA ASP A 115 43.39 -10.36 16.23
C ASP A 115 42.46 -11.46 15.61
N TYR A 116 42.99 -12.66 15.48
CA TYR A 116 42.20 -13.87 15.12
C TYR A 116 40.96 -14.08 16.02
N TYR A 117 40.90 -13.41 17.17
CA TYR A 117 39.76 -13.42 18.10
C TYR A 117 38.59 -12.56 17.68
N LYS A 118 38.71 -11.78 16.59
CA LYS A 118 37.61 -10.98 16.02
C LYS A 118 37.00 -11.57 14.74
N ALA A 119 37.35 -12.82 14.44
CA ALA A 119 36.75 -13.52 13.32
C ALA A 119 35.34 -13.98 13.67
N PHE A 120 34.34 -13.36 13.12
CA PHE A 120 32.93 -13.79 13.26
C PHE A 120 32.44 -14.44 11.95
N PRO A 121 31.60 -15.48 12.04
CA PRO A 121 30.93 -16.00 10.86
C PRO A 121 29.93 -14.93 10.39
N VAL A 122 30.23 -14.29 9.27
CA VAL A 122 29.35 -13.29 8.65
C VAL A 122 28.72 -13.92 7.43
N PRO A 123 27.41 -13.76 7.20
CA PRO A 123 26.76 -14.24 6.00
C PRO A 123 27.29 -13.49 4.78
N ILE A 124 27.74 -14.25 3.76
CA ILE A 124 28.03 -13.69 2.44
C ILE A 124 26.82 -13.93 1.57
N ILE A 125 26.33 -12.88 0.93
CA ILE A 125 25.18 -12.93 0.04
C ILE A 125 25.64 -12.61 -1.39
N ALA A 126 25.64 -13.61 -2.25
CA ALA A 126 25.74 -13.38 -3.68
C ALA A 126 24.41 -12.81 -4.19
N THR A 127 24.49 -11.75 -4.99
CA THR A 127 23.30 -11.00 -5.40
C THR A 127 23.39 -10.46 -6.83
N GLY A 128 22.23 -10.17 -7.40
CA GLY A 128 22.09 -9.39 -8.62
C GLY A 128 22.34 -7.89 -8.39
N LEU A 129 22.21 -7.12 -9.48
CA LEU A 129 22.52 -5.67 -9.48
C LEU A 129 21.43 -4.82 -8.81
N ASN A 130 20.21 -5.31 -8.76
CA ASN A 130 19.02 -4.52 -8.40
C ASN A 130 18.64 -4.65 -6.91
N LEU A 131 19.52 -5.21 -6.06
CA LEU A 131 19.18 -5.42 -4.65
C LEU A 131 18.77 -4.13 -3.92
N PRO A 132 19.53 -3.02 -3.99
CA PRO A 132 19.16 -1.79 -3.29
C PRO A 132 17.83 -1.21 -3.78
N GLU A 133 17.55 -1.29 -5.07
CA GLU A 133 16.30 -0.84 -5.66
C GLU A 133 15.12 -1.73 -5.24
N THR A 134 15.30 -3.06 -5.30
CA THR A 134 14.25 -4.01 -4.91
C THR A 134 13.92 -3.94 -3.42
N MET A 135 14.92 -3.75 -2.57
CA MET A 135 14.76 -3.63 -1.12
C MET A 135 14.45 -2.20 -0.67
N GLU A 136 14.55 -1.20 -1.57
CA GLU A 136 14.42 0.23 -1.26
C GLU A 136 15.38 0.68 -0.16
N VAL A 137 16.58 0.14 -0.17
CA VAL A 137 17.61 0.47 0.82
C VAL A 137 18.63 1.43 0.21
N PRO A 138 18.78 2.65 0.77
CA PRO A 138 19.78 3.59 0.28
C PRO A 138 21.20 3.15 0.66
N MET A 139 22.18 3.72 -0.03
CA MET A 139 23.58 3.60 0.33
C MET A 139 23.95 4.66 1.38
N VAL A 140 24.57 4.24 2.47
CA VAL A 140 25.14 5.17 3.47
C VAL A 140 26.40 5.85 2.93
N SER A 141 27.21 5.07 2.24
CA SER A 141 28.44 5.56 1.62
C SER A 141 28.82 4.72 0.41
N GLY A 142 29.57 5.31 -0.51
CA GLY A 142 30.06 4.61 -1.69
C GLY A 142 28.97 4.28 -2.72
N ARG A 143 29.05 3.13 -3.33
CA ARG A 143 28.14 2.65 -4.38
C ARG A 143 27.85 1.16 -4.23
N PHE A 144 26.77 0.69 -4.82
CA PHE A 144 26.51 -0.74 -4.97
C PHE A 144 27.34 -1.35 -6.11
N ILE A 145 27.31 -2.67 -6.21
CA ILE A 145 27.91 -3.45 -7.30
C ILE A 145 27.30 -2.99 -8.61
N ASN A 146 28.12 -2.64 -9.58
CA ASN A 146 27.65 -2.18 -10.89
C ASN A 146 27.84 -3.26 -11.97
N LYS A 147 27.33 -2.98 -13.15
CA LYS A 147 27.41 -3.89 -14.30
C LYS A 147 28.86 -4.27 -14.67
N PHE A 148 29.79 -3.33 -14.58
CA PHE A 148 31.19 -3.59 -14.86
C PHE A 148 31.80 -4.56 -13.85
N ASP A 149 31.54 -4.36 -12.55
CA ASP A 149 32.00 -5.26 -11.50
C ASP A 149 31.46 -6.68 -11.71
N TYR A 150 30.20 -6.78 -12.11
CA TYR A 150 29.51 -8.05 -12.38
C TYR A 150 30.12 -8.77 -13.57
N GLU A 151 30.28 -8.10 -14.71
CA GLU A 151 30.82 -8.68 -15.96
C GLU A 151 32.31 -9.09 -15.83
N GLN A 152 33.09 -8.37 -15.01
CA GLN A 152 34.49 -8.67 -14.78
C GLN A 152 34.72 -9.64 -13.61
N SER A 153 33.67 -10.09 -12.92
CA SER A 153 33.77 -10.85 -11.67
C SER A 153 34.78 -10.18 -10.72
N ALA A 154 34.63 -8.86 -10.54
CA ALA A 154 35.55 -8.07 -9.75
C ALA A 154 35.38 -8.39 -8.26
N ARG A 155 36.48 -8.54 -7.55
CA ARG A 155 36.51 -8.76 -6.08
C ARG A 155 36.16 -7.47 -5.34
N VAL A 156 34.93 -7.03 -5.49
CA VAL A 156 34.34 -5.91 -4.75
C VAL A 156 33.22 -6.41 -3.86
N ALA A 157 33.06 -5.77 -2.71
CA ALA A 157 32.04 -6.08 -1.74
C ALA A 157 31.29 -4.82 -1.32
N VAL A 158 30.02 -4.99 -1.02
CA VAL A 158 29.21 -4.03 -0.27
C VAL A 158 28.89 -4.67 1.07
N ILE A 159 28.91 -3.90 2.13
CA ILE A 159 28.67 -4.40 3.49
C ILE A 159 27.42 -3.76 4.10
N GLY A 160 26.75 -4.49 4.96
CA GLY A 160 25.62 -3.99 5.72
C GLY A 160 26.08 -3.02 6.83
N ARG A 161 25.11 -2.29 7.37
CA ARG A 161 25.36 -1.19 8.32
C ARG A 161 26.02 -1.64 9.61
N ASP A 162 25.52 -2.72 10.23
CA ASP A 162 26.07 -3.26 11.47
C ASP A 162 27.54 -3.66 11.32
N LEU A 163 27.84 -4.39 10.24
CA LEU A 163 29.19 -4.84 9.95
C LEU A 163 30.14 -3.66 9.70
N ALA A 164 29.61 -2.61 9.04
CA ALA A 164 30.36 -1.39 8.77
C ALA A 164 30.70 -0.63 10.06
N ASP A 165 29.79 -0.58 11.01
CA ASP A 165 30.02 0.04 12.33
C ASP A 165 31.02 -0.78 13.15
N GLU A 166 30.88 -2.10 13.18
CA GLU A 166 31.72 -3.00 13.95
C GLU A 166 33.17 -2.96 13.47
N TYR A 167 33.38 -2.93 12.15
CA TYR A 167 34.74 -2.96 11.55
C TYR A 167 35.30 -1.58 11.22
N GLY A 168 34.62 -0.49 11.58
CA GLY A 168 35.08 0.88 11.41
C GLY A 168 35.03 1.45 9.98
N TYR A 169 34.33 0.79 9.05
CA TYR A 169 34.22 1.27 7.66
C TYR A 169 33.55 2.63 7.53
N LEU A 170 32.60 2.95 8.39
CA LEU A 170 31.93 4.25 8.40
C LEU A 170 32.86 5.41 8.77
N ARG A 171 33.97 5.10 9.48
CA ARG A 171 35.00 6.08 9.84
C ARG A 171 36.03 6.24 8.73
N GLY A 172 35.93 5.45 7.64
CA GLY A 172 36.89 5.47 6.54
C GLY A 172 38.23 4.81 6.84
N GLU A 173 38.30 4.04 7.94
CA GLU A 173 39.55 3.38 8.41
C GLU A 173 39.85 2.12 7.60
N GLN A 174 38.79 1.42 7.13
CA GLN A 174 38.92 0.18 6.39
C GLN A 174 38.48 0.35 4.94
N ARG A 175 39.11 -0.33 4.01
CA ARG A 175 38.75 -0.34 2.58
C ARG A 175 38.70 -1.72 1.96
N THR A 176 39.15 -2.74 2.66
CA THR A 176 39.14 -4.12 2.22
C THR A 176 38.63 -5.03 3.34
N ILE A 177 38.05 -6.16 2.93
CA ILE A 177 37.58 -7.21 3.83
C ILE A 177 38.12 -8.55 3.30
N SER A 178 38.60 -9.39 4.17
CA SER A 178 39.08 -10.73 3.81
C SER A 178 38.01 -11.76 4.11
N LEU A 179 37.61 -12.53 3.10
CA LEU A 179 36.58 -13.56 3.17
C LEU A 179 37.25 -14.91 2.94
N ASN A 180 37.46 -15.71 4.00
CA ASN A 180 38.25 -16.97 3.96
C ASN A 180 39.62 -16.81 3.29
N GLY A 181 40.29 -15.68 3.52
CA GLY A 181 41.61 -15.41 2.96
C GLY A 181 41.61 -14.85 1.52
N ILE A 182 40.45 -14.56 0.97
CA ILE A 182 40.30 -13.85 -0.32
C ILE A 182 39.93 -12.40 -0.02
N ASP A 183 40.75 -11.47 -0.51
CA ASP A 183 40.54 -10.03 -0.25
C ASP A 183 39.58 -9.40 -1.24
N TYR A 184 38.60 -8.63 -0.71
CA TYR A 184 37.62 -7.89 -1.45
C TYR A 184 37.71 -6.40 -1.13
N GLY A 185 37.67 -5.55 -2.16
CA GLY A 185 37.61 -4.10 -1.97
C GLY A 185 36.16 -3.69 -1.57
N VAL A 186 36.03 -3.03 -0.41
CA VAL A 186 34.72 -2.50 0.01
C VAL A 186 34.42 -1.23 -0.77
N VAL A 187 33.37 -1.26 -1.60
CA VAL A 187 32.97 -0.17 -2.49
C VAL A 187 31.77 0.62 -1.98
N GLY A 188 31.04 0.10 -0.99
CA GLY A 188 29.91 0.78 -0.39
C GLY A 188 29.40 0.13 0.88
N VAL A 189 28.54 0.88 1.58
CA VAL A 189 27.84 0.45 2.79
C VAL A 189 26.35 0.67 2.57
N LEU A 190 25.55 -0.39 2.72
CA LEU A 190 24.08 -0.32 2.72
C LEU A 190 23.58 0.26 4.05
N ASP A 191 22.44 0.95 4.01
CA ASP A 191 21.73 1.35 5.23
C ASP A 191 20.91 0.18 5.80
N TRP A 192 20.22 0.40 6.90
CA TRP A 192 19.40 -0.58 7.58
C TRP A 192 18.37 -1.23 6.66
N VAL A 193 18.33 -2.56 6.65
CA VAL A 193 17.36 -3.36 5.88
C VAL A 193 16.24 -3.79 6.81
N LEU A 194 15.21 -2.94 6.98
CA LEU A 194 14.13 -3.13 7.95
C LEU A 194 13.41 -4.48 7.81
N LEU A 195 13.27 -4.97 6.57
CA LEU A 195 12.51 -6.20 6.28
C LEU A 195 13.35 -7.47 6.42
N GLU A 196 14.67 -7.36 6.39
CA GLU A 196 15.59 -8.50 6.50
C GLU A 196 16.83 -8.09 7.32
N PRO A 197 16.70 -7.96 8.66
CA PRO A 197 17.79 -7.51 9.53
C PRO A 197 19.05 -8.36 9.46
N SER A 198 18.95 -9.60 8.98
CA SER A 198 20.13 -10.46 8.75
C SER A 198 21.09 -9.90 7.69
N MET A 199 20.59 -9.01 6.82
CA MET A 199 21.40 -8.32 5.81
C MET A 199 22.25 -7.19 6.39
N ASP A 200 21.92 -6.66 7.55
CA ASP A 200 22.67 -5.56 8.20
C ASP A 200 24.08 -5.99 8.62
N SER A 201 24.25 -7.27 8.93
CA SER A 201 25.54 -7.87 9.27
C SER A 201 26.15 -8.68 8.11
N ALA A 202 25.65 -8.53 6.88
CA ALA A 202 26.06 -9.31 5.73
C ALA A 202 27.10 -8.61 4.84
N VAL A 203 27.83 -9.42 4.06
CA VAL A 203 28.68 -8.97 2.97
C VAL A 203 28.02 -9.36 1.64
N PHE A 204 27.85 -8.40 0.74
CA PHE A 204 27.25 -8.60 -0.57
C PHE A 204 28.33 -8.64 -1.65
N ILE A 205 28.30 -9.65 -2.50
CA ILE A 205 29.19 -9.82 -3.66
C ILE A 205 28.36 -10.15 -4.90
N ALA A 206 28.90 -9.93 -6.09
CA ALA A 206 28.21 -10.30 -7.32
C ALA A 206 28.11 -11.83 -7.47
N PHE A 207 27.03 -12.35 -8.06
CA PHE A 207 26.92 -13.77 -8.40
C PHE A 207 28.11 -14.27 -9.23
N SER A 208 28.55 -13.49 -10.22
CA SER A 208 29.69 -13.83 -11.07
C SER A 208 31.00 -13.96 -10.31
N THR A 209 31.19 -13.16 -9.26
CA THR A 209 32.35 -13.25 -8.37
C THR A 209 32.21 -14.45 -7.43
N ALA A 210 31.01 -14.69 -6.91
CA ALA A 210 30.72 -15.82 -6.05
C ALA A 210 30.92 -17.16 -6.79
N GLU A 211 30.51 -17.27 -8.04
CA GLU A 211 30.73 -18.46 -8.87
C GLU A 211 32.21 -18.73 -9.06
N LYS A 212 33.01 -17.69 -9.29
CA LYS A 212 34.44 -17.79 -9.52
C LYS A 212 35.25 -18.16 -8.28
N ASP A 213 34.96 -17.53 -7.15
CA ASP A 213 35.79 -17.62 -5.93
C ASP A 213 35.27 -18.68 -4.94
N TRP A 214 33.98 -19.08 -5.04
CA TRP A 214 33.31 -19.94 -4.05
C TRP A 214 32.74 -21.23 -4.64
N GLU A 215 32.97 -21.48 -5.92
CA GLU A 215 32.52 -22.71 -6.62
C GLU A 215 31.04 -23.03 -6.39
N ILE A 216 30.19 -21.98 -6.34
CA ILE A 216 28.75 -22.16 -6.06
C ILE A 216 27.99 -22.90 -7.18
N GLY A 217 28.68 -23.24 -8.27
CA GLY A 217 28.22 -24.07 -9.39
C GLY A 217 27.55 -23.26 -10.51
N ASN A 218 26.59 -22.43 -10.22
CA ASN A 218 25.91 -21.56 -11.15
C ASN A 218 25.31 -20.34 -10.42
N GLN A 219 24.73 -19.41 -11.17
CA GLN A 219 24.17 -18.17 -10.63
C GLN A 219 22.71 -18.31 -10.18
N ASP A 220 22.27 -19.54 -9.92
CA ASP A 220 20.91 -19.81 -9.48
C ASP A 220 20.69 -19.34 -8.04
N PRO A 221 19.73 -18.44 -7.79
CA PRO A 221 19.45 -17.97 -6.44
C PRO A 221 18.69 -19.02 -5.61
N THR A 222 18.81 -18.92 -4.30
CA THR A 222 17.94 -19.67 -3.36
C THR A 222 16.71 -18.85 -2.95
N ARG A 223 16.78 -17.55 -3.14
CA ARG A 223 15.73 -16.61 -2.75
C ARG A 223 15.60 -15.50 -3.79
N LEU A 224 14.36 -15.15 -4.13
CA LEU A 224 14.03 -13.96 -4.90
C LEU A 224 13.31 -12.95 -4.01
N TYR A 225 13.70 -11.70 -4.14
CA TYR A 225 12.97 -10.56 -3.64
C TYR A 225 12.29 -9.88 -4.81
N VAL A 226 10.99 -9.66 -4.71
CA VAL A 226 10.16 -9.14 -5.79
C VAL A 226 9.35 -7.96 -5.27
N ARG A 227 9.49 -6.81 -5.90
CA ARG A 227 8.73 -5.61 -5.56
C ARG A 227 7.50 -5.51 -6.47
N ALA A 228 6.31 -5.50 -5.87
CA ALA A 228 5.03 -5.43 -6.56
C ALA A 228 4.06 -4.50 -5.80
N PRO A 229 4.11 -3.17 -6.03
CA PRO A 229 3.32 -2.19 -5.26
C PRO A 229 1.81 -2.25 -5.56
N THR A 230 1.42 -2.91 -6.63
CA THR A 230 0.03 -3.15 -6.99
C THR A 230 -0.23 -4.65 -7.04
N ASN A 231 -1.37 -5.10 -6.50
CA ASN A 231 -1.78 -6.51 -6.51
C ASN A 231 -0.75 -7.51 -5.92
N THR A 232 -0.01 -7.10 -4.89
CA THR A 232 1.06 -7.89 -4.24
C THR A 232 0.66 -9.34 -3.97
N GLN A 233 -0.57 -9.55 -3.47
CA GLN A 233 -1.09 -10.89 -3.18
C GLN A 233 -1.23 -11.75 -4.46
N LEU A 234 -1.78 -11.18 -5.55
CA LEU A 234 -1.96 -11.89 -6.81
C LEU A 234 -0.61 -12.25 -7.43
N VAL A 235 0.34 -11.32 -7.42
CA VAL A 235 1.71 -11.56 -7.91
C VAL A 235 2.37 -12.67 -7.08
N ALA A 236 2.21 -12.65 -5.74
CA ALA A 236 2.77 -13.68 -4.87
C ALA A 236 2.20 -15.09 -5.18
N GLU A 237 0.94 -15.19 -5.57
CA GLU A 237 0.30 -16.46 -5.97
C GLU A 237 0.78 -16.95 -7.35
N GLU A 238 1.19 -16.05 -8.25
CA GLU A 238 1.67 -16.39 -9.59
C GLU A 238 3.14 -16.82 -9.61
N ILE A 239 3.99 -16.24 -8.73
CA ILE A 239 5.44 -16.48 -8.70
C ILE A 239 5.81 -17.97 -8.67
N PRO A 240 5.20 -18.85 -7.82
CA PRO A 240 5.57 -20.27 -7.78
C PRO A 240 5.45 -20.97 -9.13
N THR A 241 4.39 -20.66 -9.88
CA THR A 241 4.14 -21.22 -11.21
C THR A 241 5.13 -20.70 -12.25
N VAL A 242 5.50 -19.42 -12.16
CA VAL A 242 6.47 -18.77 -13.07
C VAL A 242 7.89 -19.26 -12.80
N VAL A 243 8.24 -19.48 -11.55
CA VAL A 243 9.56 -20.00 -11.13
C VAL A 243 9.74 -21.44 -11.61
N SER A 244 8.73 -22.27 -11.47
CA SER A 244 8.77 -23.67 -11.94
C SER A 244 7.82 -23.87 -13.11
N LEU A 245 8.39 -24.04 -14.29
CA LEU A 245 7.61 -24.38 -15.50
C LEU A 245 6.89 -25.75 -15.42
N GLY A 246 7.14 -26.50 -14.35
CA GLY A 246 6.57 -27.85 -14.13
C GLY A 246 5.45 -27.91 -13.09
N GLY A 247 5.13 -26.83 -12.38
CA GLY A 247 4.08 -26.82 -11.36
C GLY A 247 4.26 -25.80 -10.25
N PRO A 248 3.27 -25.64 -9.36
CA PRO A 248 3.28 -24.60 -8.32
C PRO A 248 4.25 -24.86 -7.15
N ASP A 249 4.94 -26.00 -7.15
CA ASP A 249 5.82 -26.41 -6.04
C ASP A 249 7.26 -25.89 -6.17
N GLY A 250 7.52 -24.95 -7.10
CA GLY A 250 8.87 -24.45 -7.40
C GLY A 250 9.43 -23.48 -6.38
N ALA A 251 8.58 -22.70 -5.75
CA ALA A 251 8.98 -21.73 -4.74
C ALA A 251 7.85 -21.55 -3.71
N ARG A 252 8.23 -21.20 -2.48
CA ARG A 252 7.30 -20.73 -1.47
C ARG A 252 7.40 -19.23 -1.35
N THR A 253 6.31 -18.55 -1.64
CA THR A 253 6.21 -17.10 -1.46
C THR A 253 5.79 -16.74 -0.05
N SER A 254 6.35 -15.67 0.46
CA SER A 254 5.97 -15.02 1.71
C SER A 254 5.80 -13.53 1.45
N VAL A 255 4.69 -12.99 1.88
CA VAL A 255 4.42 -11.54 1.92
C VAL A 255 4.24 -11.15 3.39
N PRO A 256 4.44 -9.88 3.76
CA PRO A 256 4.20 -9.41 5.13
C PRO A 256 2.69 -9.37 5.43
N THR A 257 2.09 -10.57 5.56
CA THR A 257 0.63 -10.77 5.70
C THR A 257 0.03 -10.04 6.89
N ASP A 258 0.78 -9.88 7.98
CA ASP A 258 0.29 -9.18 9.16
C ASP A 258 0.06 -7.68 8.88
N LEU A 259 0.93 -7.07 8.09
CA LEU A 259 0.78 -5.68 7.65
C LEU A 259 -0.38 -5.52 6.66
N LEU A 260 -0.51 -6.43 5.68
CA LEU A 260 -1.63 -6.43 4.73
C LEU A 260 -2.98 -6.68 5.42
N ASN A 261 -3.02 -7.55 6.42
CA ASN A 261 -4.22 -7.77 7.23
C ASN A 261 -4.56 -6.54 8.08
N ALA A 262 -3.56 -5.84 8.61
CA ALA A 262 -3.77 -4.58 9.34
C ALA A 262 -4.34 -3.50 8.41
N GLU A 263 -3.83 -3.37 7.17
CA GLU A 263 -4.37 -2.46 6.15
C GLU A 263 -5.85 -2.75 5.87
N SER A 264 -6.19 -4.02 5.60
CA SER A 264 -7.57 -4.41 5.30
C SER A 264 -8.53 -4.18 6.48
N GLN A 265 -8.11 -4.41 7.72
CA GLN A 265 -8.91 -4.16 8.92
C GLN A 265 -9.15 -2.66 9.15
N VAL A 266 -8.14 -1.82 8.89
CA VAL A 266 -8.28 -0.36 8.96
C VAL A 266 -9.29 0.11 7.91
N ASP A 267 -9.18 -0.36 6.66
CA ASP A 267 -10.10 -0.03 5.58
C ASP A 267 -11.54 -0.44 5.90
N GLU A 268 -11.77 -1.63 6.42
CA GLU A 268 -13.10 -2.09 6.83
C GLU A 268 -13.66 -1.25 7.98
N SER A 269 -12.84 -0.91 8.97
CA SER A 269 -13.22 -0.07 10.10
C SER A 269 -13.61 1.33 9.66
N LEU A 270 -12.82 1.95 8.78
CA LEU A 270 -13.10 3.28 8.23
C LEU A 270 -14.37 3.29 7.36
N ASN A 271 -14.59 2.25 6.55
CA ASN A 271 -15.83 2.08 5.78
C ASN A 271 -17.05 1.95 6.69
N THR A 272 -16.96 1.15 7.73
CA THR A 272 -18.03 0.96 8.72
C THR A 272 -18.38 2.27 9.43
N LEU A 273 -17.36 3.01 9.88
CA LEU A 273 -17.55 4.32 10.51
C LEU A 273 -18.24 5.30 9.54
N THR A 274 -17.81 5.35 8.28
CA THR A 274 -18.41 6.21 7.26
C THR A 274 -19.87 5.86 7.01
N GLN A 275 -20.21 4.57 6.94
CA GLN A 275 -21.59 4.11 6.77
C GLN A 275 -22.48 4.47 7.99
N LEU A 276 -21.96 4.30 9.20
CA LEU A 276 -22.68 4.66 10.43
C LEU A 276 -22.90 6.18 10.51
N MET A 277 -21.89 6.98 10.25
CA MET A 277 -22.01 8.45 10.22
C MET A 277 -22.97 8.90 9.12
N GLY A 278 -22.92 8.29 7.95
CA GLY A 278 -23.84 8.56 6.85
C GLY A 278 -25.29 8.21 7.20
N GLY A 279 -25.51 7.06 7.80
CA GLY A 279 -26.83 6.65 8.30
C GLY A 279 -27.40 7.61 9.34
N LEU A 280 -26.58 7.99 10.31
CA LEU A 280 -26.98 8.97 11.33
C LEU A 280 -27.32 10.34 10.71
N ALA A 281 -26.50 10.82 9.80
CA ALA A 281 -26.72 12.09 9.12
C ALA A 281 -28.04 12.09 8.29
N LEU A 282 -28.35 10.97 7.62
CA LEU A 282 -29.62 10.80 6.92
C LEU A 282 -30.82 10.84 7.88
N ILE A 283 -30.73 10.19 9.03
CA ILE A 283 -31.78 10.22 10.07
C ILE A 283 -32.00 11.66 10.55
N VAL A 284 -30.92 12.35 10.92
CA VAL A 284 -30.98 13.75 11.40
C VAL A 284 -31.58 14.67 10.34
N GLY A 285 -31.12 14.54 9.08
CA GLY A 285 -31.64 15.29 7.94
C GLY A 285 -33.15 15.00 7.70
N GLY A 286 -33.54 13.72 7.76
CA GLY A 286 -34.93 13.29 7.61
C GLY A 286 -35.86 13.82 8.70
N VAL A 287 -35.41 13.75 9.97
CA VAL A 287 -36.15 14.33 11.10
C VAL A 287 -36.26 15.85 10.97
N GLY A 288 -35.20 16.53 10.51
CA GLY A 288 -35.26 17.97 10.22
C GLY A 288 -36.33 18.33 9.18
N ILE A 289 -36.34 17.61 8.05
CA ILE A 289 -37.38 17.81 7.00
C ILE A 289 -38.77 17.52 7.58
N ALA A 290 -38.98 16.41 8.27
CA ALA A 290 -40.25 16.01 8.83
C ALA A 290 -40.81 17.05 9.82
N ASN A 291 -39.97 17.58 10.70
CA ASN A 291 -40.36 18.59 11.67
C ASN A 291 -40.85 19.87 10.99
N VAL A 292 -40.10 20.36 10.01
CA VAL A 292 -40.47 21.59 9.30
C VAL A 292 -41.68 21.41 8.42
N MET A 293 -41.83 20.25 7.77
CA MET A 293 -43.02 19.93 6.99
C MET A 293 -44.27 19.84 7.87
N SER A 294 -44.14 19.27 9.07
CA SER A 294 -45.25 19.24 10.06
C SER A 294 -45.68 20.65 10.44
N ILE A 295 -44.78 21.54 10.75
CA ILE A 295 -45.06 22.95 11.04
C ILE A 295 -45.72 23.63 9.83
N SER A 296 -45.24 23.35 8.60
CA SER A 296 -45.81 23.90 7.36
C SER A 296 -47.28 23.48 7.15
N VAL A 297 -47.62 22.22 7.42
CA VAL A 297 -48.98 21.67 7.35
C VAL A 297 -49.89 22.37 8.37
N ILE A 298 -49.45 22.52 9.61
CA ILE A 298 -50.22 23.19 10.68
C ILE A 298 -50.51 24.64 10.28
N GLN A 299 -49.53 25.38 9.80
CA GLN A 299 -49.69 26.79 9.41
C GLN A 299 -50.57 27.00 8.19
N ARG A 300 -50.72 26.01 7.30
CA ARG A 300 -51.57 26.03 6.10
C ARG A 300 -52.86 25.26 6.30
N SER A 301 -53.26 24.94 7.53
CA SER A 301 -54.45 24.13 7.84
C SER A 301 -55.75 24.73 7.27
N SER A 302 -55.92 26.06 7.33
CA SER A 302 -57.06 26.78 6.74
C SER A 302 -57.08 26.64 5.21
N GLU A 303 -55.95 26.80 4.52
CA GLU A 303 -55.84 26.63 3.07
C GLU A 303 -56.15 25.18 2.64
N ILE A 304 -55.64 24.22 3.40
CA ILE A 304 -55.95 22.80 3.21
C ILE A 304 -57.43 22.52 3.37
N GLY A 305 -58.06 23.14 4.36
CA GLY A 305 -59.51 23.04 4.61
C GLY A 305 -60.34 23.54 3.41
N ILE A 306 -60.01 24.72 2.87
CA ILE A 306 -60.65 25.27 1.68
C ILE A 306 -60.50 24.37 0.46
N ARG A 307 -59.26 23.88 0.20
CA ARG A 307 -59.05 22.96 -0.92
C ARG A 307 -59.85 21.66 -0.79
N ARG A 308 -59.97 21.15 0.42
CA ARG A 308 -60.78 19.96 0.69
C ARG A 308 -62.24 20.22 0.46
N ALA A 309 -62.78 21.40 0.84
CA ALA A 309 -64.15 21.79 0.59
C ALA A 309 -64.43 21.93 -0.92
N LEU A 310 -63.38 22.30 -1.72
CA LEU A 310 -63.43 22.37 -3.18
C LEU A 310 -63.27 21.01 -3.87
N GLY A 311 -63.23 19.89 -3.11
CA GLY A 311 -63.23 18.53 -3.66
C GLY A 311 -61.89 17.89 -3.86
N HIS A 312 -60.76 18.49 -3.39
CA HIS A 312 -59.44 17.87 -3.46
C HIS A 312 -59.34 16.68 -2.48
N THR A 313 -58.81 15.56 -2.95
CA THR A 313 -58.60 14.36 -2.12
C THR A 313 -57.42 14.54 -1.13
N ARG A 314 -57.44 13.79 -0.04
CA ARG A 314 -56.32 13.75 0.94
C ARG A 314 -55.01 13.38 0.26
N THR A 315 -55.04 12.44 -0.68
CA THR A 315 -53.88 11.96 -1.42
C THR A 315 -53.25 13.06 -2.28
N THR A 316 -54.09 13.88 -2.96
CA THR A 316 -53.60 14.99 -3.79
C THR A 316 -52.86 16.03 -2.94
N ILE A 317 -53.38 16.34 -1.76
CA ILE A 317 -52.74 17.28 -0.83
C ILE A 317 -51.44 16.68 -0.25
N ALA A 318 -51.48 15.41 0.15
CA ALA A 318 -50.29 14.72 0.66
C ALA A 318 -49.15 14.66 -0.39
N MET A 319 -49.50 14.37 -1.65
CA MET A 319 -48.53 14.38 -2.76
C MET A 319 -47.89 15.75 -2.98
N GLN A 320 -48.64 16.83 -2.80
CA GLN A 320 -48.09 18.17 -2.91
C GLN A 320 -47.03 18.44 -1.85
N PHE A 321 -47.25 18.08 -0.58
CA PHE A 321 -46.26 18.20 0.50
C PHE A 321 -45.09 17.27 0.31
N LEU A 322 -45.30 16.06 -0.21
CA LEU A 322 -44.23 15.13 -0.55
C LEU A 322 -43.32 15.70 -1.63
N PHE A 323 -43.88 16.31 -2.67
CA PHE A 323 -43.08 16.99 -3.70
C PHE A 323 -42.29 18.18 -3.14
N GLU A 324 -42.90 18.98 -2.25
CA GLU A 324 -42.24 20.10 -1.58
C GLU A 324 -41.04 19.59 -0.75
N ALA A 325 -41.22 18.51 0.01
CA ALA A 325 -40.13 17.86 0.77
C ALA A 325 -39.05 17.30 -0.15
N LEU A 326 -39.39 16.68 -1.27
CA LEU A 326 -38.47 16.14 -2.24
C LEU A 326 -37.58 17.24 -2.87
N VAL A 327 -38.19 18.37 -3.27
CA VAL A 327 -37.45 19.52 -3.81
C VAL A 327 -36.48 20.08 -2.78
N VAL A 328 -36.90 20.19 -1.52
CA VAL A 328 -36.04 20.63 -0.40
C VAL A 328 -34.88 19.63 -0.19
N GLY A 329 -35.18 18.33 -0.20
CA GLY A 329 -34.16 17.28 -0.05
C GLY A 329 -33.11 17.30 -1.17
N VAL A 330 -33.57 17.46 -2.43
CA VAL A 330 -32.64 17.54 -3.59
C VAL A 330 -31.78 18.80 -3.53
N LEU A 331 -32.37 19.96 -3.27
CA LEU A 331 -31.62 21.22 -3.16
C LEU A 331 -30.63 21.16 -1.97
N GLY A 332 -31.10 20.69 -0.82
CA GLY A 332 -30.24 20.51 0.36
C GLY A 332 -29.10 19.52 0.12
N GLY A 333 -29.39 18.44 -0.62
CA GLY A 333 -28.38 17.45 -1.03
C GLY A 333 -27.30 18.04 -1.94
N ILE A 334 -27.70 18.83 -2.96
CA ILE A 334 -26.73 19.48 -3.88
C ILE A 334 -25.85 20.48 -3.11
N PHE A 335 -26.47 21.37 -2.31
CA PHE A 335 -25.69 22.34 -1.54
C PHE A 335 -24.85 21.67 -0.45
N GLY A 336 -25.33 20.60 0.16
CA GLY A 336 -24.58 19.78 1.11
C GLY A 336 -23.38 19.12 0.47
N ALA A 337 -23.56 18.51 -0.70
CA ALA A 337 -22.45 17.88 -1.43
C ALA A 337 -21.36 18.91 -1.84
N LEU A 338 -21.77 20.09 -2.32
CA LEU A 338 -20.84 21.17 -2.66
C LEU A 338 -20.09 21.70 -1.42
N ALA A 339 -20.78 21.83 -0.29
CA ALA A 339 -20.16 22.27 0.96
C ALA A 339 -19.18 21.20 1.51
N GLY A 340 -19.58 19.92 1.46
CA GLY A 340 -18.75 18.80 1.91
C GLY A 340 -17.52 18.56 1.03
N ALA A 341 -17.62 18.79 -0.28
CA ALA A 341 -16.48 18.67 -1.20
C ALA A 341 -15.47 19.81 -1.07
N GLY A 342 -15.79 20.89 -0.37
CA GLY A 342 -14.88 22.01 -0.10
C GLY A 342 -14.08 21.86 1.21
N VAL A 343 -14.29 20.77 1.95
CA VAL A 343 -13.57 20.43 3.19
C VAL A 343 -12.51 19.39 2.91
#